data_eea43308ce3b1a411bc510d2c48555c2
#
_entry.id   eea43308ce3b1a411bc510d2c48555c2
#
_cell.length_a   1.000
_cell.length_b   1.000
_cell.length_c   1.000
_cell.angle_alpha   90.00
_cell.angle_beta   90.00
_cell.angle_gamma   90.00
#
_symmetry.space_group_name_H-M   'P 1'
#
loop_
_entity.id
_entity.type
_entity.pdbx_description
1 polymer ?
#
loop_
_entity_poly.entity_id
_entity_poly.type
_entity_poly.pdbx_seq_one_letter_code
_entity_poly.pdbx_strand_id
1 'polypeptide(L)'
;LIGKHPRAEVEGRAAELLEMMGLAGRRDHKPGQLSGGEQQRVAIARALINSPAVLLADEPSGNLDTHNRDEIHRLFFELRDRLGQTIVIVTHDEHLAAMADRRITMSDGRIL
;
A
#
# COMPACT_ATOMS: atom_id res chain seq x y z
N LEU A 1 0.65 -21.32 12.88
CA LEU A 1 0.72 -19.86 12.88
C LEU A 1 -0.50 -19.27 12.24
N ILE A 2 -1.05 -18.26 12.88
CA ILE A 2 -2.14 -17.49 12.30
C ILE A 2 -1.64 -16.81 11.04
N GLY A 3 -2.38 -16.94 9.96
CA GLY A 3 -2.00 -16.35 8.69
C GLY A 3 -1.04 -17.16 7.83
N LYS A 4 -0.70 -18.36 8.27
CA LYS A 4 0.14 -19.24 7.46
C LYS A 4 -0.70 -19.88 6.37
N HIS A 5 -0.27 -19.72 5.12
CA HIS A 5 -0.99 -20.20 3.93
C HIS A 5 -0.17 -21.23 3.16
N PRO A 6 -0.82 -22.14 2.40
CA PRO A 6 -0.10 -23.03 1.50
C PRO A 6 0.77 -22.23 0.53
N ARG A 7 1.93 -22.78 0.19
CA ARG A 7 2.89 -22.11 -0.69
C ARG A 7 2.29 -21.69 -2.04
N ALA A 8 1.50 -22.56 -2.65
CA ALA A 8 0.86 -22.26 -3.95
C ALA A 8 -0.07 -21.05 -3.84
N GLU A 9 -0.80 -20.94 -2.73
CA GLU A 9 -1.70 -19.83 -2.46
C GLU A 9 -0.93 -18.52 -2.29
N VAL A 10 0.19 -18.56 -1.54
CA VAL A 10 1.05 -17.40 -1.34
C VAL A 10 1.67 -16.95 -2.66
N GLU A 11 2.16 -17.87 -3.48
CA GLU A 11 2.75 -17.54 -4.77
C GLU A 11 1.72 -16.93 -5.72
N GLY A 12 0.50 -17.47 -5.76
CA GLY A 12 -0.59 -16.93 -6.56
C GLY A 12 -0.98 -15.53 -6.13
N ARG A 13 -1.03 -15.30 -4.82
CA ARG A 13 -1.33 -13.97 -4.27
C ARG A 13 -0.21 -12.98 -4.57
N ALA A 14 1.04 -13.41 -4.50
CA ALA A 14 2.18 -12.57 -4.84
C ALA A 14 2.11 -12.12 -6.29
N ALA A 15 1.81 -13.04 -7.22
CA ALA A 15 1.67 -12.71 -8.63
C ALA A 15 0.53 -11.71 -8.87
N GLU A 16 -0.61 -11.92 -8.24
CA GLU A 16 -1.75 -11.01 -8.33
C GLU A 16 -1.41 -9.61 -7.82
N LEU A 17 -0.76 -9.53 -6.66
CA LEU A 17 -0.37 -8.24 -6.08
C LEU A 17 0.64 -7.51 -6.96
N LEU A 18 1.63 -8.21 -7.50
CA LEU A 18 2.61 -7.60 -8.39
C LEU A 18 1.95 -7.08 -9.67
N GLU A 19 0.97 -7.80 -10.20
CA GLU A 19 0.21 -7.36 -11.36
C GLU A 19 -0.59 -6.08 -11.03
N MET A 20 -1.29 -6.05 -9.91
CA MET A 20 -2.03 -4.86 -9.47
C MET A 20 -1.11 -3.66 -9.28
N MET A 21 0.12 -3.89 -8.83
CA MET A 21 1.11 -2.84 -8.60
C MET A 21 1.82 -2.40 -9.88
N GLY A 22 1.59 -3.07 -11.01
CA GLY A 22 2.31 -2.80 -12.24
C GLY A 22 3.77 -3.26 -12.22
N LEU A 23 4.09 -4.24 -11.39
CA LEU A 23 5.46 -4.70 -11.16
C LEU A 23 5.74 -6.12 -11.66
N ALA A 24 4.80 -6.76 -12.35
CA ALA A 24 4.93 -8.15 -12.77
C ALA A 24 6.23 -8.43 -13.53
N GLY A 25 6.64 -7.51 -14.41
CA GLY A 25 7.87 -7.64 -15.18
C GLY A 25 9.15 -7.33 -14.41
N ARG A 26 9.03 -6.91 -13.14
CA ARG A 26 10.16 -6.50 -12.30
C ARG A 26 10.30 -7.30 -11.03
N ARG A 27 9.57 -8.40 -10.91
CA ARG A 27 9.53 -9.21 -9.70
C ARG A 27 10.90 -9.75 -9.28
N ASP A 28 11.79 -9.96 -10.24
CA ASP A 28 13.13 -10.50 -10.00
C ASP A 28 14.20 -9.41 -9.88
N HIS A 29 13.83 -8.15 -9.99
CA HIS A 29 14.76 -7.04 -9.85
C HIS A 29 15.11 -6.79 -8.39
N LYS A 30 16.36 -6.42 -8.16
CA LYS A 30 16.81 -6.02 -6.82
C LYS A 30 16.21 -4.64 -6.46
N PRO A 31 15.96 -4.37 -5.16
CA PRO A 31 15.39 -3.08 -4.75
C PRO A 31 16.09 -1.85 -5.31
N GLY A 32 17.41 -1.89 -5.45
CA GLY A 32 18.17 -0.76 -5.98
C GLY A 32 17.95 -0.47 -7.47
N GLN A 33 17.26 -1.36 -8.18
CA GLN A 33 16.95 -1.19 -9.60
C GLN A 33 15.57 -0.57 -9.82
N LEU A 34 14.85 -0.25 -8.75
CA LEU A 34 13.49 0.25 -8.82
C LEU A 34 13.47 1.75 -8.50
N SER A 35 12.50 2.46 -9.10
CA SER A 35 12.25 3.86 -8.72
C SER A 35 11.68 3.93 -7.29
N GLY A 36 11.62 5.14 -6.72
CA GLY A 36 11.04 5.34 -5.39
C GLY A 36 9.59 4.87 -5.31
N GLY A 37 8.80 5.17 -6.34
CA GLY A 37 7.41 4.72 -6.41
C GLY A 37 7.29 3.22 -6.53
N GLU A 38 8.15 2.59 -7.33
CA GLU A 38 8.18 1.14 -7.47
C GLU A 38 8.59 0.48 -6.15
N GLN A 39 9.59 1.02 -5.45
CA GLN A 39 10.00 0.51 -4.15
C GLN A 39 8.87 0.58 -3.13
N GLN A 40 8.11 1.67 -3.13
CA GLN A 40 6.96 1.84 -2.24
C GLN A 40 5.87 0.81 -2.58
N ARG A 41 5.59 0.58 -3.85
CA ARG A 41 4.62 -0.42 -4.27
C ARG A 41 5.05 -1.84 -3.86
N VAL A 42 6.34 -2.16 -3.98
CA VAL A 42 6.86 -3.46 -3.51
C VAL A 42 6.66 -3.61 -2.01
N ALA A 43 6.92 -2.56 -1.24
CA ALA A 43 6.72 -2.58 0.21
C ALA A 43 5.25 -2.85 0.57
N ILE A 44 4.33 -2.21 -0.14
CA ILE A 44 2.89 -2.43 0.04
C ILE A 44 2.52 -3.88 -0.30
N ALA A 45 3.02 -4.40 -1.42
CA ALA A 45 2.76 -5.77 -1.83
C ALA A 45 3.26 -6.77 -0.77
N ARG A 46 4.45 -6.55 -0.22
CA ARG A 46 4.99 -7.39 0.84
C ARG A 46 4.12 -7.39 2.08
N ALA A 47 3.61 -6.22 2.46
CA ALA A 47 2.73 -6.11 3.61
C ALA A 47 1.42 -6.88 3.40
N LEU A 48 0.95 -6.96 2.15
CA LEU A 48 -0.33 -7.59 1.83
C LEU A 48 -0.26 -9.09 1.57
N ILE A 49 0.94 -9.66 1.41
CA ILE A 49 1.10 -11.04 0.96
C ILE A 49 0.38 -12.06 1.86
N ASN A 50 0.29 -11.79 3.14
CA ASN A 50 -0.36 -12.67 4.12
C ASN A 50 -1.78 -12.25 4.48
N SER A 51 -2.42 -11.42 3.66
CA SER A 51 -3.80 -10.96 3.86
C SER A 51 -4.05 -10.36 5.26
N PRO A 52 -3.33 -9.29 5.63
CA PRO A 52 -3.49 -8.68 6.95
C PRO A 52 -4.90 -8.10 7.12
N ALA A 53 -5.41 -8.08 8.34
CA ALA A 53 -6.69 -7.47 8.64
C ALA A 53 -6.64 -5.95 8.39
N VAL A 54 -5.52 -5.31 8.69
CA VAL A 54 -5.33 -3.87 8.53
C VAL A 54 -3.96 -3.60 7.91
N LEU A 55 -3.93 -2.76 6.89
CA LEU A 55 -2.70 -2.23 6.32
C LEU A 55 -2.47 -0.84 6.92
N LEU A 56 -1.34 -0.66 7.59
CA LEU A 56 -0.98 0.62 8.18
C LEU A 56 0.11 1.29 7.32
N ALA A 57 -0.13 2.51 6.91
CA ALA A 57 0.82 3.28 6.11
C ALA A 57 1.07 4.64 6.77
N ASP A 58 2.33 4.95 7.02
CA ASP A 58 2.74 6.20 7.66
C ASP A 58 3.45 7.08 6.62
N GLU A 59 2.81 8.18 6.24
CA GLU A 59 3.28 9.11 5.21
C GLU A 59 3.76 8.36 3.95
N PRO A 60 2.90 7.52 3.35
CA PRO A 60 3.35 6.58 2.30
C PRO A 60 3.86 7.23 1.03
N SER A 61 3.54 8.49 0.79
CA SER A 61 3.94 9.21 -0.41
C SER A 61 4.82 10.43 -0.12
N GLY A 62 5.34 10.56 1.11
CA GLY A 62 6.03 11.76 1.56
C GLY A 62 7.26 12.16 0.75
N ASN A 63 7.98 11.19 0.19
CA ASN A 63 9.21 11.43 -0.57
C ASN A 63 9.04 11.22 -2.08
N LEU A 64 7.81 11.09 -2.55
CA LEU A 64 7.54 10.83 -3.96
C LEU A 64 7.21 12.10 -4.72
N ASP A 65 7.55 12.12 -6.02
CA ASP A 65 7.12 13.21 -6.91
C ASP A 65 5.61 13.13 -7.12
N THR A 66 5.04 14.14 -7.76
CA THR A 66 3.59 14.25 -7.94
C THR A 66 2.99 13.04 -8.66
N HIS A 67 3.63 12.57 -9.72
CA HIS A 67 3.13 11.44 -10.49
C HIS A 67 3.10 10.16 -9.65
N ASN A 68 4.19 9.82 -8.99
CA ASN A 68 4.28 8.62 -8.16
C ASN A 68 3.39 8.74 -6.93
N ARG A 69 3.28 9.94 -6.35
CA ARG A 69 2.37 10.19 -5.23
C ARG A 69 0.94 9.88 -5.62
N ASP A 70 0.48 10.39 -6.76
CA ASP A 70 -0.89 10.17 -7.21
C ASP A 70 -1.15 8.70 -7.51
N GLU A 71 -0.18 7.98 -8.05
CA GLU A 71 -0.31 6.56 -8.29
C GLU A 71 -0.41 5.75 -6.99
N ILE A 72 0.38 6.09 -5.97
CA ILE A 72 0.30 5.43 -4.68
C ILE A 72 -1.06 5.70 -4.01
N HIS A 73 -1.56 6.92 -4.06
CA HIS A 73 -2.87 7.25 -3.51
C HIS A 73 -3.97 6.45 -4.22
N ARG A 74 -3.93 6.40 -5.54
CA ARG A 74 -4.90 5.62 -6.33
C ARG A 74 -4.85 4.15 -5.97
N LEU A 75 -3.64 3.62 -5.75
CA LEU A 75 -3.46 2.23 -5.37
C LEU A 75 -4.17 1.90 -4.06
N PHE A 76 -4.09 2.76 -3.05
CA PHE A 76 -4.79 2.51 -1.79
C PHE A 76 -6.29 2.35 -1.98
N PHE A 77 -6.89 3.19 -2.81
CA PHE A 77 -8.33 3.09 -3.08
C PHE A 77 -8.67 1.85 -3.91
N GLU A 78 -7.79 1.46 -4.82
CA GLU A 78 -7.96 0.23 -5.58
C GLU A 78 -7.88 -1.00 -4.67
N LEU A 79 -6.97 -1.02 -3.71
CA LEU A 79 -6.86 -2.10 -2.73
C LEU A 79 -8.13 -2.21 -1.89
N ARG A 80 -8.66 -1.06 -1.47
CA ARG A 80 -9.94 -1.02 -0.75
C ARG A 80 -11.06 -1.63 -1.59
N ASP A 81 -11.17 -1.18 -2.83
CA ASP A 81 -12.29 -1.55 -3.70
C ASP A 81 -12.21 -2.98 -4.21
N ARG A 82 -11.01 -3.45 -4.58
CA ARG A 82 -10.83 -4.78 -5.17
C ARG A 82 -10.63 -5.88 -4.15
N LEU A 83 -9.92 -5.59 -3.05
CA LEU A 83 -9.58 -6.59 -2.04
C LEU A 83 -10.37 -6.45 -0.75
N GLY A 84 -11.16 -5.39 -0.61
CA GLY A 84 -11.85 -5.12 0.66
C GLY A 84 -10.87 -4.82 1.81
N GLN A 85 -9.68 -4.34 1.47
CA GLN A 85 -8.63 -4.11 2.46
C GLN A 85 -8.96 -2.91 3.34
N THR A 86 -8.89 -3.09 4.64
CA THR A 86 -8.95 -2.00 5.60
C THR A 86 -7.58 -1.34 5.66
N ILE A 87 -7.54 -0.03 5.47
CA ILE A 87 -6.29 0.73 5.38
C ILE A 87 -6.35 1.91 6.34
N VAL A 88 -5.32 2.05 7.16
CA VAL A 88 -5.14 3.22 8.02
C VAL A 88 -3.91 3.98 7.52
N ILE A 89 -4.11 5.23 7.15
CA ILE A 89 -3.03 6.08 6.63
C ILE A 89 -2.81 7.25 7.59
N VAL A 90 -1.56 7.42 8.01
CA VAL A 90 -1.15 8.60 8.77
C VAL A 90 -0.51 9.57 7.78
N THR A 91 -1.07 10.77 7.65
CA THR A 91 -0.60 11.70 6.62
C THR A 91 -0.86 13.17 7.01
N HIS A 92 -0.01 14.06 6.50
CA HIS A 92 -0.24 15.51 6.51
C HIS A 92 -0.85 15.99 5.18
N ASP A 93 -1.07 15.10 4.23
CA ASP A 93 -1.65 15.43 2.93
C ASP A 93 -3.16 15.59 3.07
N GLU A 94 -3.63 16.84 3.06
CA GLU A 94 -5.05 17.17 3.23
C GLU A 94 -5.90 16.62 2.08
N HIS A 95 -5.35 16.57 0.87
CA HIS A 95 -6.08 16.04 -0.28
C HIS A 95 -6.35 14.55 -0.11
N LEU A 96 -5.33 13.78 0.30
CA LEU A 96 -5.49 12.36 0.58
C LEU A 96 -6.46 12.13 1.73
N ALA A 97 -6.34 12.89 2.81
CA ALA A 97 -7.21 12.78 3.97
C ALA A 97 -8.68 13.04 3.59
N ALA A 98 -8.93 13.99 2.71
CA ALA A 98 -10.28 14.32 2.26
C ALA A 98 -10.93 13.19 1.43
N MET A 99 -10.13 12.34 0.81
CA MET A 99 -10.62 11.22 -0.01
C MET A 99 -10.95 9.97 0.81
N ALA A 100 -10.52 9.91 2.05
CA ALA A 100 -10.74 8.74 2.91
C ALA A 100 -12.21 8.54 3.25
N ASP A 101 -12.59 7.31 3.54
CA ASP A 101 -13.94 6.98 3.99
C ASP A 101 -14.22 7.58 5.37
N ARG A 102 -13.19 7.68 6.19
CA ARG A 102 -13.27 8.29 7.52
C ARG A 102 -11.98 9.01 7.82
N ARG A 103 -12.11 10.20 8.39
CA ARG A 103 -10.98 11.04 8.75
C ARG A 103 -10.96 11.27 10.25
N ILE A 104 -9.78 11.10 10.85
CA ILE A 104 -9.54 11.43 12.26
C ILE A 104 -8.42 12.46 12.28
N THR A 105 -8.68 13.60 12.88
CA THR A 105 -7.69 14.67 13.01
C THR A 105 -7.08 14.62 14.40
N MET A 106 -5.75 14.73 14.48
CA MET A 106 -5.03 14.71 15.73
C MET A 106 -4.19 15.97 15.88
N SER A 107 -4.09 16.47 17.11
CA SER A 107 -3.24 17.60 17.45
C SER A 107 -2.65 17.37 18.83
N ASP A 108 -1.32 17.52 18.94
CA ASP A 108 -0.58 17.31 20.19
C ASP A 108 -0.90 15.98 20.88
N GLY A 109 -1.02 14.91 20.05
CA GLY A 109 -1.32 13.58 20.55
C GLY A 109 -2.76 13.35 20.95
N ARG A 110 -3.66 14.28 20.64
CA ARG A 110 -5.09 14.19 20.97
C ARG A 110 -5.92 14.13 19.71
N ILE A 111 -7.00 13.36 19.78
CA ILE A 111 -8.00 13.30 18.72
C ILE A 111 -8.91 14.52 18.87
N LEU A 112 -9.08 15.24 17.78
CA LEU A 112 -9.94 16.43 17.76
C LEU A 112 -11.39 16.09 17.40
#